data_e8b3c62866f36c67eb3ccf29c0067d4a
#
_entry.id   e8b3c62866f36c67eb3ccf29c0067d4a
#
_cell.length_a   1.000
_cell.length_b   1.000
_cell.length_c   1.000
_cell.angle_alpha   90.00
_cell.angle_beta   90.00
_cell.angle_gamma   90.00
#
_symmetry.space_group_name_H-M   'P 1'
#
loop_
_entity.id
_entity.type
_entity.pdbx_description
1 polymer ?
#
loop_
_entity_poly.entity_id
_entity_poly.type
_entity_poly.pdbx_seq_one_letter_code
_entity_poly.pdbx_strand_id
1 'polypeptide(L)'
;LDRLQENEYRLRTIIESEPECVKLQAADGTVLEINPAGLRLLDAARPEDIIGKKIYDVVAQEFRHIYRENMRRVFEGEAVVYEFKAITLKGRTAWMETHAVPLRDARGAVYALLGITRDITEHKWAEEQGRRHQTELARVARLSTMGEMATGLAHELNQPLSAIANFARGCIRRLRSGDVAPGDLIEPLEEVCEQAERAGEIMRHVRDFVRKSEPR
;
A
#
# COMPACT_ATOMS: atom_id res chain seq x y z
N LEU A 1 -17.63 45.52 28.00
CA LEU A 1 -17.81 44.17 28.62
C LEU A 1 -18.68 43.27 27.71
N ASP A 2 -19.76 43.80 27.15
CA ASP A 2 -20.72 43.06 26.31
C ASP A 2 -20.08 42.44 25.02
N ARG A 3 -19.28 43.22 24.30
CA ARG A 3 -18.66 42.81 23.04
C ARG A 3 -17.58 41.73 23.22
N LEU A 4 -16.90 41.72 24.34
CA LEU A 4 -15.89 40.70 24.66
C LEU A 4 -16.56 39.36 25.00
N GLN A 5 -17.62 39.42 25.82
CA GLN A 5 -18.42 38.25 26.18
C GLN A 5 -19.12 37.64 24.98
N GLU A 6 -19.65 38.44 24.05
CA GLU A 6 -20.28 37.99 22.83
C GLU A 6 -19.28 37.30 21.90
N ASN A 7 -18.06 37.84 21.75
CA ASN A 7 -17.00 37.22 20.96
C ASN A 7 -16.52 35.90 21.59
N GLU A 8 -16.34 35.85 22.91
CA GLU A 8 -15.96 34.63 23.63
C GLU A 8 -17.01 33.53 23.43
N TYR A 9 -18.28 33.87 23.65
CA TYR A 9 -19.40 32.94 23.43
C TYR A 9 -19.44 32.41 21.98
N ARG A 10 -19.27 33.31 21.01
CA ARG A 10 -19.26 32.94 19.58
C ARG A 10 -18.10 31.99 19.25
N LEU A 11 -16.88 32.30 19.71
CA LEU A 11 -15.72 31.42 19.46
C LEU A 11 -15.89 30.07 20.14
N ARG A 12 -16.39 30.04 21.35
CA ARG A 12 -16.69 28.82 22.09
C ARG A 12 -17.71 27.96 21.35
N THR A 13 -18.81 28.58 20.87
CA THR A 13 -19.85 27.88 20.12
C THR A 13 -19.28 27.27 18.82
N ILE A 14 -18.42 28.00 18.10
CA ILE A 14 -17.75 27.49 16.89
C ILE A 14 -16.91 26.24 17.23
N ILE A 15 -16.08 26.33 18.27
CA ILE A 15 -15.21 25.21 18.67
C ILE A 15 -16.01 24.00 19.16
N GLU A 16 -17.08 24.24 19.93
CA GLU A 16 -17.95 23.17 20.46
C GLU A 16 -18.78 22.47 19.37
N SER A 17 -19.14 23.21 18.30
CA SER A 17 -19.90 22.67 17.17
C SER A 17 -19.02 22.01 16.09
N GLU A 18 -17.70 22.17 16.17
CA GLU A 18 -16.75 21.58 15.21
C GLU A 18 -16.82 20.04 15.28
N PRO A 19 -17.06 19.33 14.14
CA PRO A 19 -17.16 17.88 14.13
C PRO A 19 -15.81 17.17 14.34
N GLU A 20 -14.69 17.85 14.07
CA GLU A 20 -13.35 17.32 14.32
C GLU A 20 -12.88 17.63 15.74
N CYS A 21 -11.93 16.85 16.22
CA CYS A 21 -11.30 17.10 17.52
C CYS A 21 -10.45 18.37 17.45
N VAL A 22 -10.85 19.38 18.19
CA VAL A 22 -10.05 20.60 18.43
C VAL A 22 -9.50 20.54 19.84
N LYS A 23 -8.17 20.67 19.97
CA LYS A 23 -7.50 20.63 21.28
C LYS A 23 -6.37 21.64 21.39
N LEU A 24 -6.15 22.13 22.59
CA LEU A 24 -4.98 22.92 22.96
C LEU A 24 -4.03 22.07 23.80
N GLN A 25 -2.73 22.20 23.55
CA GLN A 25 -1.69 21.47 24.26
C GLN A 25 -0.55 22.38 24.66
N ALA A 26 -0.03 22.17 25.87
CA ALA A 26 1.20 22.79 26.36
C ALA A 26 2.44 22.08 25.76
N ALA A 27 3.59 22.73 25.84
CA ALA A 27 4.88 22.23 25.31
C ALA A 27 5.30 20.88 25.91
N ASP A 28 4.88 20.56 27.09
CA ASP A 28 5.17 19.29 27.77
C ASP A 28 4.19 18.16 27.40
N GLY A 29 3.24 18.42 26.48
CA GLY A 29 2.22 17.48 26.01
C GLY A 29 0.97 17.44 26.88
N THR A 30 0.82 18.32 27.86
CA THR A 30 -0.41 18.41 28.66
C THR A 30 -1.54 18.97 27.81
N VAL A 31 -2.69 18.32 27.82
CA VAL A 31 -3.90 18.80 27.16
C VAL A 31 -4.52 19.88 28.01
N LEU A 32 -4.63 21.10 27.49
CA LEU A 32 -5.19 22.26 28.19
C LEU A 32 -6.70 22.34 27.96
N GLU A 33 -7.13 22.16 26.72
CA GLU A 33 -8.53 22.20 26.32
C GLU A 33 -8.80 21.16 25.25
N ILE A 34 -10.04 20.69 25.17
CA ILE A 34 -10.52 19.77 24.15
C ILE A 34 -12.02 19.98 23.95
N ASN A 35 -12.48 19.99 22.69
CA ASN A 35 -13.89 20.12 22.36
C ASN A 35 -14.67 18.79 22.53
N PRO A 36 -16.01 18.80 22.49
CA PRO A 36 -16.81 17.58 22.63
C PRO A 36 -16.51 16.51 21.57
N ALA A 37 -16.16 16.91 20.35
CA ALA A 37 -15.75 15.97 19.29
C ALA A 37 -14.47 15.21 19.65
N GLY A 38 -13.50 15.91 20.27
CA GLY A 38 -12.27 15.28 20.73
C GLY A 38 -12.50 14.27 21.87
N LEU A 39 -13.43 14.56 22.79
CA LEU A 39 -13.81 13.61 23.83
C LEU A 39 -14.40 12.33 23.21
N ARG A 40 -15.31 12.48 22.24
CA ARG A 40 -15.89 11.34 21.52
C ARG A 40 -14.81 10.54 20.77
N LEU A 41 -13.90 11.24 20.08
CA LEU A 41 -12.81 10.65 19.33
C LEU A 41 -11.92 9.74 20.19
N LEU A 42 -11.64 10.18 21.43
CA LEU A 42 -10.78 9.46 22.37
C LEU A 42 -11.56 8.53 23.32
N ASP A 43 -12.86 8.37 23.13
CA ASP A 43 -13.75 7.58 23.98
C ASP A 43 -13.74 8.04 25.46
N ALA A 44 -13.50 9.35 25.69
CA ALA A 44 -13.53 9.97 27.01
C ALA A 44 -14.98 10.22 27.44
N ALA A 45 -15.29 9.90 28.70
CA ALA A 45 -16.64 10.13 29.25
C ALA A 45 -16.80 11.58 29.73
N ARG A 46 -15.71 12.19 30.18
CA ARG A 46 -15.70 13.53 30.77
C ARG A 46 -14.41 14.28 30.35
N PRO A 47 -14.44 15.63 30.35
CA PRO A 47 -13.26 16.43 30.06
C PRO A 47 -12.05 16.11 30.95
N GLU A 48 -12.27 15.82 32.23
CA GLU A 48 -11.24 15.51 33.23
C GLU A 48 -10.50 14.19 32.92
N ASP A 49 -11.05 13.36 32.03
CA ASP A 49 -10.39 12.14 31.60
C ASP A 49 -9.21 12.43 30.68
N ILE A 50 -9.15 13.62 30.07
CA ILE A 50 -8.13 14.05 29.10
C ILE A 50 -7.45 15.38 29.52
N ILE A 51 -8.23 16.38 29.94
CA ILE A 51 -7.68 17.69 30.33
C ILE A 51 -6.75 17.52 31.55
N GLY A 52 -5.59 18.17 31.51
CA GLY A 52 -4.55 18.05 32.51
C GLY A 52 -3.67 16.81 32.42
N LYS A 53 -3.97 15.87 31.50
CA LYS A 53 -3.16 14.65 31.26
C LYS A 53 -2.26 14.81 30.04
N LYS A 54 -1.27 13.92 29.94
CA LYS A 54 -0.35 13.90 28.82
C LYS A 54 -1.00 13.21 27.63
N ILE A 55 -0.99 13.86 26.48
CA ILE A 55 -1.51 13.28 25.23
C ILE A 55 -0.81 11.97 24.85
N TYR A 56 0.42 11.78 25.31
CA TYR A 56 1.21 10.57 25.05
C TYR A 56 0.58 9.28 25.58
N ASP A 57 -0.34 9.39 26.56
CA ASP A 57 -1.05 8.24 27.11
C ASP A 57 -2.02 7.60 26.10
N VAL A 58 -2.51 8.41 25.15
CA VAL A 58 -3.38 7.94 24.05
C VAL A 58 -2.67 7.83 22.71
N VAL A 59 -1.37 8.11 22.63
CA VAL A 59 -0.55 7.89 21.44
C VAL A 59 0.10 6.50 21.52
N ALA A 60 -0.09 5.66 20.50
CA ALA A 60 0.55 4.35 20.41
C ALA A 60 2.07 4.46 20.52
N GLN A 61 2.70 3.53 21.24
CA GLN A 61 4.09 3.63 21.67
C GLN A 61 5.05 3.86 20.50
N GLU A 62 4.84 3.19 19.39
CA GLU A 62 5.66 3.30 18.18
C GLU A 62 5.60 4.69 17.51
N PHE A 63 4.53 5.46 17.77
CA PHE A 63 4.33 6.81 17.21
C PHE A 63 4.72 7.95 18.16
N ARG A 64 5.06 7.67 19.41
CA ARG A 64 5.36 8.71 20.42
C ARG A 64 6.56 9.57 20.03
N HIS A 65 7.55 9.01 19.33
CA HIS A 65 8.71 9.79 18.88
C HIS A 65 8.34 10.77 17.77
N ILE A 66 7.51 10.34 16.79
CA ILE A 66 7.00 11.18 15.71
C ILE A 66 6.16 12.32 16.30
N TYR A 67 5.29 11.97 17.25
CA TYR A 67 4.42 12.95 17.91
C TYR A 67 5.24 14.02 18.63
N ARG A 68 6.26 13.64 19.43
CA ARG A 68 7.14 14.58 20.14
C ARG A 68 7.91 15.49 19.18
N GLU A 69 8.44 14.94 18.13
CA GLU A 69 9.19 15.71 17.13
C GLU A 69 8.31 16.77 16.45
N ASN A 70 7.10 16.40 16.05
CA ASN A 70 6.16 17.36 15.48
C ASN A 70 5.71 18.42 16.48
N MET A 71 5.48 18.04 17.74
CA MET A 71 5.22 19.03 18.79
C MET A 71 6.38 20.03 18.93
N ARG A 72 7.62 19.55 18.98
CA ARG A 72 8.82 20.42 19.07
C ARG A 72 8.82 21.45 17.94
N ARG A 73 8.59 21.02 16.68
CA ARG A 73 8.52 21.90 15.51
C ARG A 73 7.43 22.97 15.65
N VAL A 74 6.27 22.60 16.18
CA VAL A 74 5.20 23.58 16.41
C VAL A 74 5.63 24.64 17.43
N PHE A 75 6.28 24.26 18.52
CA PHE A 75 6.76 25.21 19.52
C PHE A 75 7.97 26.04 19.02
N GLU A 76 8.66 25.60 17.96
CA GLU A 76 9.63 26.40 17.20
C GLU A 76 8.97 27.36 16.20
N GLY A 77 7.64 27.27 16.05
CA GLY A 77 6.85 28.20 15.26
C GLY A 77 6.38 27.67 13.89
N GLU A 78 6.56 26.37 13.61
CA GLU A 78 6.12 25.74 12.38
C GLU A 78 4.66 25.25 12.48
N ALA A 79 3.91 25.30 11.37
CA ALA A 79 2.67 24.57 11.20
C ALA A 79 3.00 23.20 10.59
N VAL A 80 2.46 22.11 11.15
CA VAL A 80 2.75 20.74 10.72
C VAL A 80 1.48 19.92 10.55
N VAL A 81 1.56 18.94 9.64
CA VAL A 81 0.55 17.88 9.46
C VAL A 81 1.24 16.55 9.63
N TYR A 82 0.67 15.68 10.45
CA TYR A 82 1.24 14.36 10.70
C TYR A 82 0.18 13.33 11.06
N GLU A 83 0.51 12.09 10.75
CA GLU A 83 -0.33 10.93 11.03
C GLU A 83 0.29 10.10 12.16
N PHE A 84 -0.56 9.50 12.97
CA PHE A 84 -0.15 8.59 14.04
C PHE A 84 -1.29 7.65 14.41
N LYS A 85 -0.97 6.55 15.11
CA LYS A 85 -1.98 5.70 15.74
C LYS A 85 -2.25 6.18 17.16
N ALA A 86 -3.52 6.32 17.49
CA ALA A 86 -4.00 6.52 18.85
C ALA A 86 -4.61 5.22 19.40
N ILE A 87 -4.48 5.06 20.71
CA ILE A 87 -5.22 4.06 21.50
C ILE A 87 -6.16 4.83 22.39
N THR A 88 -7.46 4.75 22.12
CA THR A 88 -8.47 5.47 22.89
C THR A 88 -8.54 4.95 24.32
N LEU A 89 -9.22 5.67 25.21
CA LEU A 89 -9.38 5.27 26.63
C LEU A 89 -10.12 3.94 26.80
N LYS A 90 -10.90 3.50 25.79
CA LYS A 90 -11.54 2.18 25.76
C LYS A 90 -10.74 1.12 25.02
N GLY A 91 -9.49 1.43 24.63
CA GLY A 91 -8.59 0.48 23.97
C GLY A 91 -8.78 0.32 22.46
N ARG A 92 -9.63 1.14 21.83
CA ARG A 92 -9.76 1.14 20.36
C ARG A 92 -8.51 1.76 19.74
N THR A 93 -7.92 1.09 18.75
CA THR A 93 -6.84 1.65 17.94
C THR A 93 -7.42 2.36 16.72
N ALA A 94 -6.99 3.60 16.48
CA ALA A 94 -7.43 4.39 15.34
C ALA A 94 -6.26 5.16 14.71
N TRP A 95 -6.31 5.33 13.39
CA TRP A 95 -5.41 6.22 12.68
C TRP A 95 -5.91 7.65 12.78
N MET A 96 -5.04 8.53 13.20
CA MET A 96 -5.33 9.95 13.40
C MET A 96 -4.44 10.78 12.48
N GLU A 97 -5.02 11.83 11.88
CA GLU A 97 -4.27 12.90 11.24
C GLU A 97 -4.47 14.17 12.06
N THR A 98 -3.37 14.85 12.40
CA THR A 98 -3.42 16.11 13.13
C THR A 98 -2.80 17.23 12.30
N HIS A 99 -3.55 18.32 12.16
CA HIS A 99 -3.06 19.61 11.71
C HIS A 99 -2.76 20.43 12.97
N ALA A 100 -1.50 20.74 13.18
CA ALA A 100 -1.06 21.46 14.38
C ALA A 100 -0.41 22.80 14.03
N VAL A 101 -0.84 23.85 14.71
CA VAL A 101 -0.33 25.21 14.52
C VAL A 101 0.06 25.84 15.85
N PRO A 102 1.09 26.72 15.89
CA PRO A 102 1.47 27.45 17.07
C PRO A 102 0.47 28.55 17.39
N LEU A 103 0.01 28.62 18.66
CA LEU A 103 -0.69 29.78 19.18
C LEU A 103 0.31 30.71 19.87
N ARG A 104 0.27 32.00 19.49
CA ARG A 104 1.19 33.01 19.98
C ARG A 104 0.48 34.00 20.87
N ASP A 105 1.17 34.43 21.89
CA ASP A 105 0.73 35.56 22.73
C ASP A 105 0.95 36.92 22.05
N ALA A 106 0.55 38.00 22.74
CA ALA A 106 0.71 39.36 22.22
C ALA A 106 2.19 39.80 22.03
N ARG A 107 3.14 39.05 22.59
CA ARG A 107 4.59 39.25 22.45
C ARG A 107 5.20 38.37 21.34
N GLY A 108 4.38 37.56 20.68
CA GLY A 108 4.80 36.64 19.63
C GLY A 108 5.38 35.30 20.11
N ALA A 109 5.44 35.07 21.42
CA ALA A 109 5.91 33.80 21.97
C ALA A 109 4.84 32.71 21.81
N VAL A 110 5.27 31.50 21.42
CA VAL A 110 4.37 30.33 21.31
C VAL A 110 4.07 29.81 22.70
N TYR A 111 2.81 29.91 23.13
CA TYR A 111 2.37 29.48 24.46
C TYR A 111 1.61 28.15 24.45
N ALA A 112 1.01 27.80 23.32
CA ALA A 112 0.27 26.54 23.13
C ALA A 112 0.31 26.06 21.68
N LEU A 113 -0.01 24.81 21.48
CA LEU A 113 -0.29 24.18 20.19
C LEU A 113 -1.81 24.06 20.07
N LEU A 114 -2.37 24.53 18.94
CA LEU A 114 -3.72 24.21 18.50
C LEU A 114 -3.65 23.04 17.53
N GLY A 115 -4.28 21.94 17.89
CA GLY A 115 -4.37 20.74 17.05
C GLY A 115 -5.80 20.45 16.62
N ILE A 116 -6.01 20.29 15.30
CA ILE A 116 -7.24 19.75 14.73
C ILE A 116 -6.94 18.32 14.30
N THR A 117 -7.68 17.37 14.87
CA THR A 117 -7.42 15.93 14.66
C THR A 117 -8.67 15.24 14.15
N ARG A 118 -8.52 14.48 13.10
CA ARG A 118 -9.57 13.63 12.53
C ARG A 118 -9.20 12.15 12.55
N ASP A 119 -10.19 11.27 12.63
CA ASP A 119 -10.04 9.84 12.45
C ASP A 119 -9.96 9.53 10.95
N ILE A 120 -8.83 8.98 10.53
CA ILE A 120 -8.59 8.57 9.13
C ILE A 120 -8.55 7.05 8.99
N THR A 121 -9.06 6.31 9.98
CA THR A 121 -9.00 4.84 10.00
C THR A 121 -9.71 4.22 8.80
N GLU A 122 -10.92 4.70 8.49
CA GLU A 122 -11.67 4.22 7.31
C GLU A 122 -10.95 4.52 6.00
N HIS A 123 -10.34 5.72 5.90
CA HIS A 123 -9.56 6.10 4.73
C HIS A 123 -8.35 5.18 4.53
N LYS A 124 -7.57 4.93 5.59
CA LYS A 124 -6.42 4.01 5.57
C LYS A 124 -6.85 2.59 5.23
N TRP A 125 -7.99 2.16 5.73
CA TRP A 125 -8.51 0.83 5.43
C TRP A 125 -8.93 0.70 3.96
N ALA A 126 -9.62 1.71 3.42
CA ALA A 126 -10.03 1.74 2.02
C ALA A 126 -8.81 1.78 1.07
N GLU A 127 -7.78 2.56 1.41
CA GLU A 127 -6.51 2.64 0.67
C GLU A 127 -5.82 1.28 0.63
N GLU A 128 -5.69 0.60 1.76
CA GLU A 128 -5.07 -0.73 1.84
C GLU A 128 -5.88 -1.79 1.09
N GLN A 129 -7.21 -1.75 1.15
CA GLN A 129 -8.06 -2.63 0.36
C GLN A 129 -7.88 -2.39 -1.15
N GLY A 130 -7.84 -1.12 -1.57
CA GLY A 130 -7.57 -0.74 -2.97
C GLY A 130 -6.23 -1.28 -3.45
N ARG A 131 -5.17 -1.14 -2.64
CA ARG A 131 -3.84 -1.67 -2.94
C ARG A 131 -3.84 -3.20 -3.08
N ARG A 132 -4.55 -3.91 -2.19
CA ARG A 132 -4.69 -5.37 -2.26
C ARG A 132 -5.42 -5.81 -3.52
N HIS A 133 -6.53 -5.16 -3.85
CA HIS A 133 -7.28 -5.44 -5.07
C HIS A 133 -6.44 -5.22 -6.33
N GLN A 134 -5.68 -4.12 -6.41
CA GLN A 134 -4.78 -3.87 -7.53
C GLN A 134 -3.73 -4.97 -7.70
N THR A 135 -3.16 -5.43 -6.58
CA THR A 135 -2.16 -6.51 -6.59
C THR A 135 -2.78 -7.82 -7.10
N GLU A 136 -4.00 -8.14 -6.67
CA GLU A 136 -4.70 -9.36 -7.09
C GLU A 136 -5.14 -9.28 -8.57
N LEU A 137 -5.64 -8.13 -9.01
CA LEU A 137 -5.97 -7.91 -10.43
C LEU A 137 -4.73 -8.06 -11.33
N ALA A 138 -3.60 -7.50 -10.91
CA ALA A 138 -2.33 -7.65 -11.63
C ALA A 138 -1.88 -9.13 -11.69
N ARG A 139 -2.12 -9.90 -10.63
CA ARG A 139 -1.86 -11.34 -10.59
C ARG A 139 -2.75 -12.11 -11.56
N VAL A 140 -4.07 -11.85 -11.52
CA VAL A 140 -5.04 -12.51 -12.41
C VAL A 140 -4.77 -12.18 -13.87
N ALA A 141 -4.48 -10.92 -14.21
CA ALA A 141 -4.13 -10.51 -15.55
C ALA A 141 -2.90 -11.26 -16.09
N ARG A 142 -1.85 -11.44 -15.25
CA ARG A 142 -0.67 -12.24 -15.64
C ARG A 142 -1.02 -13.70 -15.89
N LEU A 143 -1.84 -14.32 -15.04
CA LEU A 143 -2.27 -15.71 -15.23
C LEU A 143 -3.08 -15.88 -16.51
N SER A 144 -3.96 -14.92 -16.85
CA SER A 144 -4.72 -14.92 -18.10
C SER A 144 -3.79 -14.83 -19.32
N THR A 145 -2.84 -13.89 -19.31
CA THR A 145 -1.84 -13.76 -20.38
C THR A 145 -0.99 -15.03 -20.53
N MET A 146 -0.60 -15.66 -19.41
CA MET A 146 0.11 -16.94 -19.45
C MET A 146 -0.75 -18.07 -20.01
N GLY A 147 -2.05 -18.10 -19.71
CA GLY A 147 -2.99 -19.09 -20.25
C GLY A 147 -3.16 -18.97 -21.77
N GLU A 148 -3.32 -17.77 -22.30
CA GLU A 148 -3.40 -17.50 -23.74
C GLU A 148 -2.09 -17.88 -24.45
N MET A 149 -0.95 -17.50 -23.87
CA MET A 149 0.36 -17.85 -24.41
C MET A 149 0.62 -19.37 -24.36
N ALA A 150 0.18 -20.07 -23.30
CA ALA A 150 0.38 -21.51 -23.20
C ALA A 150 -0.27 -22.27 -24.35
N THR A 151 -1.43 -21.81 -24.84
CA THR A 151 -2.11 -22.41 -26.00
C THR A 151 -1.31 -22.17 -27.28
N GLY A 152 -0.81 -20.97 -27.51
CA GLY A 152 0.06 -20.64 -28.66
C GLY A 152 1.37 -21.41 -28.63
N LEU A 153 2.03 -21.47 -27.47
CA LEU A 153 3.28 -22.19 -27.27
C LEU A 153 3.13 -23.71 -27.45
N ALA A 154 2.01 -24.28 -26.99
CA ALA A 154 1.71 -25.70 -27.24
C ALA A 154 1.58 -25.97 -28.73
N HIS A 155 0.97 -25.08 -29.50
CA HIS A 155 0.86 -25.19 -30.93
C HIS A 155 2.24 -25.07 -31.63
N GLU A 156 3.04 -24.07 -31.25
CA GLU A 156 4.39 -23.86 -31.78
C GLU A 156 5.36 -25.01 -31.46
N LEU A 157 5.24 -25.64 -30.29
CA LEU A 157 6.02 -26.82 -29.90
C LEU A 157 5.56 -28.06 -30.63
N ASN A 158 4.26 -28.24 -30.85
CA ASN A 158 3.73 -29.43 -31.55
C ASN A 158 4.14 -29.46 -33.01
N GLN A 159 4.40 -28.32 -33.66
CA GLN A 159 4.85 -28.28 -35.06
C GLN A 159 6.19 -28.98 -35.26
N PRO A 160 7.31 -28.58 -34.63
CA PRO A 160 8.61 -29.24 -34.81
C PRO A 160 8.58 -30.68 -34.30
N LEU A 161 7.88 -30.99 -33.21
CA LEU A 161 7.75 -32.38 -32.72
C LEU A 161 7.02 -33.28 -33.70
N SER A 162 5.99 -32.78 -34.37
CA SER A 162 5.28 -33.53 -35.41
C SER A 162 6.16 -33.76 -36.67
N ALA A 163 6.95 -32.74 -37.05
CA ALA A 163 7.92 -32.88 -38.15
C ALA A 163 8.98 -33.93 -37.83
N ILE A 164 9.59 -33.88 -36.63
CA ILE A 164 10.54 -34.91 -36.16
C ILE A 164 9.95 -36.31 -36.27
N ALA A 165 8.73 -36.49 -35.74
CA ALA A 165 8.06 -37.78 -35.73
C ALA A 165 7.77 -38.30 -37.18
N ASN A 166 7.42 -37.37 -38.09
CA ASN A 166 7.14 -37.73 -39.48
C ASN A 166 8.41 -38.12 -40.28
N PHE A 167 9.47 -37.33 -40.18
CA PHE A 167 10.75 -37.62 -40.80
C PHE A 167 11.36 -38.92 -40.27
N ALA A 168 11.37 -39.11 -38.94
CA ALA A 168 11.86 -40.33 -38.31
C ALA A 168 11.08 -41.56 -38.77
N ARG A 169 9.73 -41.50 -38.81
CA ARG A 169 8.90 -42.59 -39.31
C ARG A 169 9.16 -42.84 -40.79
N GLY A 170 9.41 -41.81 -41.60
CA GLY A 170 9.80 -41.91 -43.00
C GLY A 170 11.11 -42.68 -43.16
N CYS A 171 12.14 -42.34 -42.40
CA CYS A 171 13.43 -43.04 -42.38
C CYS A 171 13.27 -44.51 -41.98
N ILE A 172 12.53 -44.81 -40.93
CA ILE A 172 12.26 -46.17 -40.45
C ILE A 172 11.56 -47.00 -41.55
N ARG A 173 10.57 -46.44 -42.24
CA ARG A 173 9.83 -47.11 -43.30
C ARG A 173 10.74 -47.46 -44.50
N ARG A 174 11.61 -46.51 -44.95
CA ARG A 174 12.60 -46.71 -45.99
C ARG A 174 13.63 -47.79 -45.63
N LEU A 175 14.15 -47.77 -44.43
CA LEU A 175 15.07 -48.77 -43.89
C LEU A 175 14.43 -50.18 -43.91
N ARG A 176 13.16 -50.31 -43.55
CA ARG A 176 12.43 -51.54 -43.46
C ARG A 176 12.12 -52.12 -44.86
N SER A 177 11.99 -51.29 -45.90
CA SER A 177 11.76 -51.72 -47.26
C SER A 177 13.01 -52.37 -47.95
N GLY A 178 14.19 -52.11 -47.36
CA GLY A 178 15.45 -52.67 -47.88
C GLY A 178 15.98 -52.03 -49.17
N ASP A 179 15.29 -51.03 -49.71
CA ASP A 179 15.63 -50.35 -50.95
C ASP A 179 15.96 -48.86 -50.67
N VAL A 180 17.04 -48.64 -49.88
CA VAL A 180 17.49 -47.27 -49.50
C VAL A 180 19.01 -47.19 -49.41
N ALA A 181 19.62 -46.26 -50.14
CA ALA A 181 21.03 -45.99 -49.98
C ALA A 181 21.21 -45.14 -48.64
N PRO A 182 22.30 -45.38 -47.87
CA PRO A 182 22.53 -44.61 -46.64
C PRO A 182 22.53 -43.09 -46.87
N GLY A 183 22.94 -42.61 -48.03
CA GLY A 183 22.92 -41.18 -48.40
C GLY A 183 21.51 -40.58 -48.49
N ASP A 184 20.49 -41.39 -48.82
CA ASP A 184 19.08 -40.91 -48.92
C ASP A 184 18.42 -40.65 -47.58
N LEU A 185 19.07 -41.03 -46.47
CA LEU A 185 18.57 -40.79 -45.11
C LEU A 185 19.23 -39.58 -44.46
N ILE A 186 20.31 -39.03 -45.03
CA ILE A 186 21.05 -37.92 -44.43
C ILE A 186 20.16 -36.71 -44.35
N GLU A 187 19.61 -36.23 -45.46
CA GLU A 187 18.76 -35.05 -45.53
C GLU A 187 17.55 -35.13 -44.58
N PRO A 188 16.73 -36.23 -44.54
CA PRO A 188 15.65 -36.34 -43.55
C PRO A 188 16.10 -36.40 -42.11
N LEU A 189 17.30 -36.91 -41.80
CA LEU A 189 17.85 -36.91 -40.45
C LEU A 189 18.42 -35.52 -40.03
N GLU A 190 19.01 -34.80 -40.99
CA GLU A 190 19.39 -33.40 -40.77
C GLU A 190 18.18 -32.53 -40.43
N GLU A 191 17.04 -32.74 -41.14
CA GLU A 191 15.78 -32.07 -40.85
C GLU A 191 15.26 -32.38 -39.41
N VAL A 192 15.40 -33.66 -38.98
CA VAL A 192 15.07 -34.03 -37.58
C VAL A 192 15.92 -33.24 -36.58
N CYS A 193 17.22 -33.08 -36.85
CA CYS A 193 18.12 -32.30 -35.96
C CYS A 193 17.71 -30.82 -35.91
N GLU A 194 17.46 -30.20 -37.06
CA GLU A 194 17.05 -28.80 -37.16
C GLU A 194 15.74 -28.55 -36.41
N GLN A 195 14.75 -29.42 -36.57
CA GLN A 195 13.47 -29.28 -35.84
C GLN A 195 13.63 -29.51 -34.33
N ALA A 196 14.55 -30.35 -33.90
CA ALA A 196 14.87 -30.55 -32.49
C ALA A 196 15.54 -29.30 -31.88
N GLU A 197 16.46 -28.67 -32.60
CA GLU A 197 17.08 -27.39 -32.18
C GLU A 197 16.05 -26.29 -32.05
N ARG A 198 15.14 -26.16 -33.02
CA ARG A 198 14.04 -25.20 -33.01
C ARG A 198 13.11 -25.40 -31.81
N ALA A 199 12.73 -26.65 -31.50
CA ALA A 199 11.95 -26.94 -30.29
C ALA A 199 12.68 -26.53 -29.01
N GLY A 200 14.00 -26.74 -28.96
CA GLY A 200 14.86 -26.31 -27.85
C GLY A 200 14.90 -24.80 -27.68
N GLU A 201 14.89 -24.01 -28.76
CA GLU A 201 14.82 -22.54 -28.71
C GLU A 201 13.49 -22.06 -28.16
N ILE A 202 12.37 -22.61 -28.63
CA ILE A 202 11.04 -22.29 -28.12
C ILE A 202 10.99 -22.52 -26.60
N MET A 203 11.48 -23.68 -26.13
CA MET A 203 11.53 -24.00 -24.70
C MET A 203 12.40 -23.03 -23.90
N ARG A 204 13.52 -22.55 -24.44
CA ARG A 204 14.36 -21.54 -23.79
C ARG A 204 13.62 -20.22 -23.65
N HIS A 205 12.95 -19.74 -24.69
CA HIS A 205 12.16 -18.51 -24.68
C HIS A 205 11.03 -18.56 -23.63
N VAL A 206 10.31 -19.69 -23.57
CA VAL A 206 9.25 -19.90 -22.54
C VAL A 206 9.81 -19.79 -21.14
N ARG A 207 10.91 -20.48 -20.86
CA ARG A 207 11.54 -20.47 -19.53
C ARG A 207 12.01 -19.08 -19.13
N ASP A 208 12.62 -18.33 -20.05
CA ASP A 208 13.11 -16.98 -19.77
C ASP A 208 11.96 -16.00 -19.55
N PHE A 209 10.85 -16.16 -20.25
CA PHE A 209 9.64 -15.39 -20.02
C PHE A 209 9.04 -15.65 -18.64
N VAL A 210 8.88 -16.91 -18.23
CA VAL A 210 8.38 -17.28 -16.90
C VAL A 210 9.27 -16.70 -15.80
N ARG A 211 10.60 -16.81 -15.95
CA ARG A 211 11.56 -16.32 -14.96
C ARG A 211 11.56 -14.79 -14.82
N LYS A 212 11.33 -14.04 -15.92
CA LYS A 212 11.22 -12.56 -15.87
C LYS A 212 9.90 -12.09 -15.26
N SER A 213 8.91 -12.97 -15.17
CA SER A 213 7.58 -12.66 -14.64
C SER A 213 7.46 -12.89 -13.13
N GLU A 214 8.49 -13.44 -12.45
CA GLU A 214 8.54 -13.52 -10.99
C GLU A 214 8.92 -12.15 -10.39
N PRO A 215 8.10 -11.57 -9.50
CA PRO A 215 8.45 -10.34 -8.81
C PRO A 215 9.64 -10.59 -7.87
N ARG A 216 10.61 -9.69 -7.91
CA ARG A 216 11.68 -9.59 -6.89
C ARG A 216 11.13 -9.05 -5.59
#